data_a9b3f8ae0b5ee2e16a0d4d47ba04ae77
#
_entry.id   a9b3f8ae0b5ee2e16a0d4d47ba04ae77
#
_cell.length_a   1.000
_cell.length_b   1.000
_cell.length_c   1.000
_cell.angle_alpha   90.00
_cell.angle_beta   90.00
_cell.angle_gamma   90.00
#
_symmetry.space_group_name_H-M   'P 1'
#
loop_
_entity.id
_entity.type
_entity.pdbx_description
1 polymer ?
#
loop_
_entity_poly.entity_id
_entity_poly.type
_entity_poly.pdbx_seq_one_letter_code
_entity_poly.pdbx_strand_id
1 'polypeptide(L)'
;DKLLISSAAGISTARLAELIPTAKSTVRVMPNTPALVGEGMAGLFADKNTPEIDRTFAEDLLSAVGKTTWMTNEAQMHAVTAASGSSPAYFFQFLEAMQQGLMEMGLDENQSRELVQQAMLGSAKLVIENPQTALSTLRENVTSKGGTTAAALNVFNQHQFNDIIKQAMQACVARSQEMEKLF
;
A
#
# COMPACT_ATOMS: atom_id res chain seq x y z
N ASP A 1 28.22 -3.94 17.86
CA ASP A 1 26.77 -3.74 17.93
C ASP A 1 26.26 -3.38 16.54
N LYS A 2 25.31 -4.16 15.99
CA LYS A 2 24.77 -3.93 14.63
C LYS A 2 23.27 -3.84 14.68
N LEU A 3 22.72 -2.83 13.98
CA LEU A 3 21.31 -2.72 13.65
C LEU A 3 21.00 -3.65 12.47
N LEU A 4 19.96 -4.45 12.60
CA LEU A 4 19.35 -5.22 11.54
C LEU A 4 18.08 -4.51 11.05
N ILE A 5 18.03 -4.13 9.78
CA ILE A 5 16.81 -3.65 9.11
C ILE A 5 16.36 -4.74 8.16
N SER A 6 15.18 -5.31 8.40
CA SER A 6 14.66 -6.43 7.62
C SER A 6 13.40 -6.03 6.85
N SER A 7 13.43 -6.19 5.53
CA SER A 7 12.26 -6.08 4.63
C SER A 7 11.63 -7.42 4.27
N ALA A 8 12.03 -8.50 4.95
CA ALA A 8 11.51 -9.83 4.68
C ALA A 8 10.04 -9.95 5.09
N ALA A 9 9.18 -10.28 4.13
CA ALA A 9 7.79 -10.56 4.41
C ALA A 9 7.64 -11.85 5.23
N GLY A 10 6.77 -11.84 6.24
CA GLY A 10 6.46 -13.04 7.02
C GLY A 10 7.57 -13.49 7.99
N ILE A 11 8.57 -12.66 8.32
CA ILE A 11 9.56 -13.00 9.34
C ILE A 11 9.45 -12.01 10.49
N SER A 12 9.15 -12.52 11.69
CA SER A 12 8.98 -11.67 12.88
C SER A 12 10.32 -11.18 13.43
N THR A 13 10.29 -10.12 14.24
CA THR A 13 11.48 -9.62 14.95
C THR A 13 12.04 -10.67 15.90
N ALA A 14 11.18 -11.46 16.56
CA ALA A 14 11.59 -12.58 17.40
C ALA A 14 12.36 -13.64 16.59
N ARG A 15 11.84 -14.01 15.43
CA ARG A 15 12.50 -14.98 14.55
C ARG A 15 13.82 -14.45 13.98
N LEU A 16 13.86 -13.17 13.63
CA LEU A 16 15.10 -12.51 13.19
C LEU A 16 16.19 -12.53 14.28
N ALA A 17 15.80 -12.31 15.55
CA ALA A 17 16.72 -12.38 16.68
C ALA A 17 17.29 -13.78 16.89
N GLU A 18 16.51 -14.85 16.65
CA GLU A 18 16.99 -16.22 16.68
C GLU A 18 17.97 -16.53 15.54
N LEU A 19 17.64 -16.06 14.32
CA LEU A 19 18.46 -16.30 13.13
C LEU A 19 19.77 -15.51 13.12
N ILE A 20 19.75 -14.30 13.69
CA ILE A 20 20.90 -13.37 13.70
C ILE A 20 21.14 -12.87 15.14
N PRO A 21 21.63 -13.75 16.03
CA PRO A 21 21.82 -13.41 17.46
C PRO A 21 22.88 -12.33 17.70
N THR A 22 23.65 -11.97 16.67
CA THR A 22 24.64 -10.89 16.73
C THR A 22 24.01 -9.49 16.48
N ALA A 23 22.77 -9.42 15.99
CA ALA A 23 22.05 -8.16 15.88
C ALA A 23 21.57 -7.71 17.26
N LYS A 24 21.97 -6.49 17.66
CA LYS A 24 21.56 -5.90 18.96
C LYS A 24 20.22 -5.21 18.91
N SER A 25 19.86 -4.77 17.72
CA SER A 25 18.60 -4.08 17.43
C SER A 25 18.03 -4.58 16.12
N THR A 26 16.72 -4.73 16.07
CA THR A 26 16.01 -5.14 14.86
C THR A 26 14.89 -4.18 14.56
N VAL A 27 14.87 -3.62 13.35
CA VAL A 27 13.74 -2.87 12.81
C VAL A 27 13.18 -3.65 11.62
N ARG A 28 11.94 -4.05 11.73
CA ARG A 28 11.19 -4.66 10.63
C ARG A 28 10.57 -3.55 9.78
N VAL A 29 10.76 -3.61 8.47
CA VAL A 29 10.23 -2.63 7.52
C VAL A 29 9.44 -3.33 6.43
N MET A 30 8.36 -2.72 5.98
CA MET A 30 7.57 -3.17 4.84
C MET A 30 7.46 -2.01 3.84
N PRO A 31 8.46 -1.87 2.95
CA PRO A 31 8.43 -0.89 1.87
C PRO A 31 7.55 -1.39 0.71
N ASN A 32 7.39 -0.54 -0.30
CA ASN A 32 6.73 -0.90 -1.55
C ASN A 32 7.46 -0.37 -2.78
N THR A 33 7.12 -0.88 -3.95
CA THR A 33 7.80 -0.55 -5.21
C THR A 33 7.73 0.92 -5.65
N PRO A 34 6.73 1.74 -5.31
CA PRO A 34 6.77 3.18 -5.59
C PRO A 34 7.98 3.92 -5.01
N ALA A 35 8.72 3.34 -4.08
CA ALA A 35 10.02 3.85 -3.63
C ALA A 35 11.01 4.08 -4.79
N LEU A 36 10.90 3.32 -5.89
CA LEU A 36 11.75 3.47 -7.08
C LEU A 36 11.58 4.84 -7.78
N VAL A 37 10.48 5.52 -7.50
CA VAL A 37 10.19 6.86 -8.04
C VAL A 37 10.06 7.92 -6.92
N GLY A 38 10.54 7.61 -5.71
CA GLY A 38 10.51 8.53 -4.58
C GLY A 38 9.14 8.68 -3.90
N GLU A 39 8.18 7.85 -4.25
CA GLU A 39 6.78 7.89 -3.74
C GLU A 39 6.45 6.62 -2.95
N GLY A 40 7.45 6.06 -2.27
CA GLY A 40 7.28 4.87 -1.45
C GLY A 40 6.42 5.11 -0.21
N MET A 41 5.88 4.01 0.33
CA MET A 41 5.30 3.94 1.66
C MET A 41 5.91 2.77 2.40
N ALA A 42 6.45 3.00 3.59
CA ALA A 42 7.01 1.95 4.43
C ALA A 42 6.34 1.94 5.81
N GLY A 43 5.80 0.78 6.21
CA GLY A 43 5.49 0.52 7.60
C GLY A 43 6.74 0.05 8.34
N LEU A 44 6.94 0.53 9.56
CA LEU A 44 8.07 0.18 10.43
C LEU A 44 7.55 -0.39 11.74
N PHE A 45 8.26 -1.40 12.25
CA PHE A 45 8.06 -1.92 13.59
C PHE A 45 9.40 -2.22 14.24
N ALA A 46 9.53 -1.93 15.52
CA ALA A 46 10.64 -2.30 16.36
C ALA A 46 10.17 -2.55 17.80
N ASP A 47 10.85 -3.45 18.49
CA ASP A 47 10.58 -3.70 19.90
C ASP A 47 10.82 -2.44 20.73
N LYS A 48 10.09 -2.34 21.87
CA LYS A 48 10.18 -1.19 22.79
C LYS A 48 11.59 -0.91 23.33
N ASN A 49 12.45 -1.93 23.33
CA ASN A 49 13.84 -1.83 23.81
C ASN A 49 14.81 -1.41 22.70
N THR A 50 14.35 -1.27 21.45
CA THR A 50 15.20 -0.80 20.35
C THR A 50 15.59 0.65 20.60
N PRO A 51 16.90 0.98 20.61
CA PRO A 51 17.38 2.33 20.84
C PRO A 51 16.79 3.34 19.86
N GLU A 52 16.51 4.54 20.35
CA GLU A 52 15.90 5.60 19.51
C GLU A 52 16.78 5.97 18.31
N ILE A 53 18.11 5.95 18.49
CA ILE A 53 19.06 6.19 17.39
C ILE A 53 18.91 5.20 16.25
N ASP A 54 18.63 3.93 16.55
CA ASP A 54 18.44 2.88 15.54
C ASP A 54 17.07 3.03 14.84
N ARG A 55 16.05 3.44 15.60
CA ARG A 55 14.72 3.73 15.05
C ARG A 55 14.77 4.92 14.11
N THR A 56 15.37 6.02 14.54
CA THR A 56 15.55 7.23 13.73
C THR A 56 16.35 6.93 12.46
N PHE A 57 17.44 6.18 12.57
CA PHE A 57 18.24 5.80 11.40
C PHE A 57 17.41 4.99 10.37
N ALA A 58 16.62 4.02 10.82
CA ALA A 58 15.77 3.23 9.93
C ALA A 58 14.68 4.09 9.27
N GLU A 59 14.09 5.02 10.02
CA GLU A 59 13.09 5.96 9.52
C GLU A 59 13.68 6.90 8.48
N ASP A 60 14.81 7.54 8.77
CA ASP A 60 15.50 8.46 7.84
C ASP A 60 15.87 7.75 6.54
N LEU A 61 16.37 6.50 6.64
CA LEU A 61 16.74 5.71 5.47
C LEU A 61 15.53 5.47 4.56
N LEU A 62 14.39 5.11 5.10
CA LEU A 62 13.17 4.84 4.31
C LEU A 62 12.49 6.14 3.85
N SER A 63 12.60 7.21 4.63
CA SER A 63 12.06 8.54 4.28
C SER A 63 12.77 9.18 3.10
N ALA A 64 13.98 8.74 2.76
CA ALA A 64 14.70 9.18 1.56
C ALA A 64 14.01 8.80 0.24
N VAL A 65 13.12 7.79 0.27
CA VAL A 65 12.43 7.26 -0.93
C VAL A 65 10.90 7.26 -0.81
N GLY A 66 10.35 7.96 0.19
CA GLY A 66 8.90 8.04 0.38
C GLY A 66 8.50 8.45 1.80
N LYS A 67 7.36 7.97 2.24
CA LYS A 67 6.82 8.21 3.58
C LYS A 67 6.94 6.95 4.45
N THR A 68 6.99 7.17 5.75
CA THR A 68 7.08 6.12 6.75
C THR A 68 5.94 6.21 7.75
N THR A 69 5.62 5.11 8.41
CA THR A 69 4.72 5.09 9.57
C THR A 69 5.10 3.96 10.51
N TRP A 70 5.12 4.26 11.82
CA TRP A 70 5.43 3.28 12.84
C TRP A 70 4.18 2.52 13.30
N MET A 71 4.31 1.20 13.37
CA MET A 71 3.30 0.33 13.94
C MET A 71 3.52 0.19 15.45
N THR A 72 2.42 0.16 16.19
CA THR A 72 2.45 0.02 17.67
C THR A 72 2.61 -1.44 18.11
N ASN A 73 2.25 -2.37 17.23
CA ASN A 73 2.46 -3.79 17.45
C ASN A 73 2.82 -4.50 16.12
N GLU A 74 3.58 -5.60 16.21
CA GLU A 74 4.11 -6.29 15.04
C GLU A 74 3.04 -6.92 14.15
N ALA A 75 1.93 -7.38 14.74
CA ALA A 75 0.83 -7.98 13.96
C ALA A 75 0.19 -7.00 12.96
N GLN A 76 0.32 -5.68 13.20
CA GLN A 76 -0.13 -4.66 12.24
C GLN A 76 0.67 -4.67 10.93
N MET A 77 1.87 -5.26 10.92
CA MET A 77 2.69 -5.36 9.70
C MET A 77 2.01 -6.20 8.60
N HIS A 78 1.14 -7.15 8.96
CA HIS A 78 0.32 -7.87 7.98
C HIS A 78 -0.70 -6.94 7.28
N ALA A 79 -1.31 -6.02 8.02
CA ALA A 79 -2.20 -5.02 7.44
C ALA A 79 -1.42 -4.02 6.56
N VAL A 80 -0.20 -3.61 6.97
CA VAL A 80 0.69 -2.79 6.14
C VAL A 80 1.01 -3.51 4.83
N THR A 81 1.28 -4.81 4.87
CA THR A 81 1.53 -5.61 3.66
C THR A 81 0.35 -5.54 2.70
N ALA A 82 -0.88 -5.68 3.19
CA ALA A 82 -2.08 -5.61 2.36
C ALA A 82 -2.39 -4.19 1.87
N ALA A 83 -2.14 -3.16 2.72
CA ALA A 83 -2.52 -1.77 2.44
C ALA A 83 -1.52 -1.04 1.53
N SER A 84 -0.22 -1.32 1.64
CA SER A 84 0.82 -0.61 0.91
C SER A 84 1.85 -1.52 0.23
N GLY A 85 2.24 -2.62 0.86
CA GLY A 85 3.24 -3.54 0.28
C GLY A 85 2.76 -4.18 -1.02
N SER A 86 1.55 -4.71 -1.02
CA SER A 86 0.94 -5.42 -2.15
C SER A 86 0.04 -4.54 -3.02
N SER A 87 -0.50 -3.46 -2.48
CA SER A 87 -1.52 -2.64 -3.16
C SER A 87 -1.08 -1.95 -4.46
N PRO A 88 0.20 -1.68 -4.75
CA PRO A 88 0.60 -1.23 -6.08
C PRO A 88 0.08 -2.15 -7.18
N ALA A 89 0.10 -3.48 -6.98
CA ALA A 89 -0.44 -4.43 -7.93
C ALA A 89 -1.96 -4.31 -8.12
N TYR A 90 -2.70 -3.93 -7.05
CA TYR A 90 -4.16 -3.71 -7.15
C TYR A 90 -4.48 -2.50 -8.02
N PHE A 91 -3.72 -1.42 -7.85
CA PHE A 91 -3.85 -0.22 -8.67
C PHE A 91 -3.47 -0.49 -10.13
N PHE A 92 -2.40 -1.28 -10.36
CA PHE A 92 -2.01 -1.65 -11.71
C PHE A 92 -3.10 -2.48 -12.40
N GLN A 93 -3.70 -3.45 -11.71
CA GLN A 93 -4.80 -4.25 -12.24
C GLN A 93 -6.03 -3.38 -12.55
N PHE A 94 -6.35 -2.41 -11.70
CA PHE A 94 -7.44 -1.49 -11.95
C PHE A 94 -7.19 -0.62 -13.20
N LEU A 95 -5.97 -0.08 -13.34
CA LEU A 95 -5.57 0.69 -14.52
C LEU A 95 -5.57 -0.15 -15.79
N GLU A 96 -5.08 -1.39 -15.71
CA GLU A 96 -5.09 -2.35 -16.83
C GLU A 96 -6.52 -2.62 -17.32
N ALA A 97 -7.45 -2.86 -16.38
CA ALA A 97 -8.87 -3.07 -16.73
C ALA A 97 -9.49 -1.83 -17.38
N MET A 98 -9.18 -0.61 -16.88
CA MET A 98 -9.64 0.63 -17.50
C MET A 98 -9.05 0.83 -18.89
N GLN A 99 -7.76 0.59 -19.07
CA GLN A 99 -7.08 0.69 -20.37
C GLN A 99 -7.71 -0.27 -21.38
N GLN A 100 -7.92 -1.52 -21.00
CA GLN A 100 -8.56 -2.51 -21.86
C GLN A 100 -9.99 -2.06 -22.26
N GLY A 101 -10.77 -1.58 -21.31
CA GLY A 101 -12.13 -1.07 -21.60
C GLY A 101 -12.14 0.10 -22.59
N LEU A 102 -11.16 1.00 -22.50
CA LEU A 102 -11.04 2.12 -23.46
C LEU A 102 -10.65 1.62 -24.87
N MET A 103 -9.78 0.63 -24.96
CA MET A 103 -9.42 0.03 -26.25
C MET A 103 -10.62 -0.69 -26.90
N GLU A 104 -11.46 -1.35 -26.11
CA GLU A 104 -12.72 -1.95 -26.58
C GLU A 104 -13.75 -0.89 -27.03
N MET A 105 -13.65 0.33 -26.50
CA MET A 105 -14.45 1.51 -26.95
C MET A 105 -13.86 2.20 -28.18
N GLY A 106 -12.73 1.73 -28.71
CA GLY A 106 -12.14 2.20 -29.97
C GLY A 106 -11.00 3.21 -29.83
N LEU A 107 -10.47 3.45 -28.62
CA LEU A 107 -9.25 4.23 -28.45
C LEU A 107 -8.01 3.37 -28.74
N ASP A 108 -6.95 4.01 -29.21
CA ASP A 108 -5.66 3.30 -29.31
C ASP A 108 -5.01 3.07 -27.94
N GLU A 109 -4.03 2.19 -27.90
CA GLU A 109 -3.36 1.78 -26.65
C GLU A 109 -2.67 2.96 -25.95
N ASN A 110 -2.00 3.84 -26.69
CA ASN A 110 -1.26 4.96 -26.13
C ASN A 110 -2.22 6.00 -25.52
N GLN A 111 -3.27 6.36 -26.23
CA GLN A 111 -4.31 7.25 -25.72
C GLN A 111 -4.99 6.69 -24.48
N SER A 112 -5.34 5.40 -24.51
CA SER A 112 -5.94 4.71 -23.38
C SER A 112 -5.02 4.73 -22.16
N ARG A 113 -3.73 4.45 -22.34
CA ARG A 113 -2.72 4.49 -21.28
C ARG A 113 -2.57 5.89 -20.69
N GLU A 114 -2.42 6.91 -21.51
CA GLU A 114 -2.24 8.29 -21.07
C GLU A 114 -3.43 8.79 -20.24
N LEU A 115 -4.65 8.51 -20.69
CA LEU A 115 -5.87 8.91 -19.98
C LEU A 115 -5.95 8.28 -18.58
N VAL A 116 -5.77 6.98 -18.46
CA VAL A 116 -5.96 6.29 -17.18
C VAL A 116 -4.84 6.61 -16.19
N GLN A 117 -3.59 6.71 -16.63
CA GLN A 117 -2.47 7.04 -15.75
C GLN A 117 -2.58 8.47 -15.22
N GLN A 118 -2.98 9.45 -16.07
CA GLN A 118 -3.11 10.83 -15.62
C GLN A 118 -4.30 11.01 -14.69
N ALA A 119 -5.41 10.32 -14.93
CA ALA A 119 -6.57 10.33 -14.03
C ALA A 119 -6.21 9.76 -12.65
N MET A 120 -5.45 8.65 -12.60
CA MET A 120 -4.98 8.06 -11.35
C MET A 120 -4.05 9.01 -10.59
N LEU A 121 -3.04 9.58 -11.28
CA LEU A 121 -2.09 10.51 -10.66
C LEU A 121 -2.81 11.73 -10.09
N GLY A 122 -3.71 12.34 -10.84
CA GLY A 122 -4.47 13.50 -10.39
C GLY A 122 -5.36 13.20 -9.19
N SER A 123 -6.03 12.05 -9.20
CA SER A 123 -6.86 11.59 -8.08
C SER A 123 -6.04 11.36 -6.80
N ALA A 124 -4.87 10.71 -6.92
CA ALA A 124 -3.98 10.50 -5.79
C ALA A 124 -3.48 11.82 -5.19
N LYS A 125 -3.10 12.79 -6.04
CA LYS A 125 -2.70 14.12 -5.59
C LYS A 125 -3.83 14.86 -4.88
N LEU A 126 -5.05 14.82 -5.40
CA LEU A 126 -6.21 15.42 -4.73
C LEU A 126 -6.44 14.84 -3.32
N VAL A 127 -6.27 13.54 -3.14
CA VAL A 127 -6.36 12.91 -1.82
C VAL A 127 -5.28 13.45 -0.88
N ILE A 128 -4.04 13.54 -1.35
CA ILE A 128 -2.89 14.01 -0.53
C ILE A 128 -3.05 15.48 -0.15
N GLU A 129 -3.52 16.32 -1.05
CA GLU A 129 -3.70 17.76 -0.83
C GLU A 129 -4.93 18.10 0.02
N ASN A 130 -5.84 17.13 0.23
CA ASN A 130 -7.05 17.31 1.04
C ASN A 130 -7.11 16.32 2.23
N PRO A 131 -6.12 16.32 3.14
CA PRO A 131 -6.00 15.31 4.19
C PRO A 131 -7.13 15.34 5.22
N GLN A 132 -7.88 16.44 5.30
CA GLN A 132 -9.02 16.57 6.21
C GLN A 132 -10.37 16.20 5.57
N THR A 133 -10.38 15.94 4.26
CA THR A 133 -11.59 15.58 3.53
C THR A 133 -11.72 14.06 3.44
N ALA A 134 -12.84 13.52 3.90
CA ALA A 134 -13.09 12.09 3.81
C ALA A 134 -13.07 11.62 2.34
N LEU A 135 -12.54 10.42 2.08
CA LEU A 135 -12.49 9.85 0.72
C LEU A 135 -13.88 9.71 0.10
N SER A 136 -14.90 9.44 0.91
CA SER A 136 -16.30 9.43 0.47
C SER A 136 -16.76 10.79 -0.06
N THR A 137 -16.39 11.87 0.62
CA THR A 137 -16.72 13.24 0.22
C THR A 137 -16.00 13.61 -1.08
N LEU A 138 -14.72 13.26 -1.23
CA LEU A 138 -14.00 13.48 -2.50
C LEU A 138 -14.72 12.77 -3.67
N ARG A 139 -15.15 11.52 -3.46
CA ARG A 139 -15.93 10.77 -4.45
C ARG A 139 -17.28 11.44 -4.75
N GLU A 140 -18.01 11.88 -3.73
CA GLU A 140 -19.31 12.56 -3.88
C GLU A 140 -19.20 13.87 -4.65
N ASN A 141 -18.14 14.65 -4.41
CA ASN A 141 -17.90 15.92 -5.09
C ASN A 141 -17.76 15.79 -6.62
N VAL A 142 -17.39 14.61 -7.12
CA VAL A 142 -17.29 14.31 -8.56
C VAL A 142 -18.43 13.41 -9.06
N THR A 143 -19.51 13.25 -8.26
CA THR A 143 -20.63 12.36 -8.55
C THR A 143 -21.94 13.15 -8.57
N SER A 144 -22.30 13.75 -9.70
CA SER A 144 -23.59 14.43 -9.84
C SER A 144 -24.74 13.42 -9.94
N LYS A 145 -25.90 13.78 -9.41
CA LYS A 145 -27.11 12.94 -9.46
C LYS A 145 -27.53 12.68 -10.91
N GLY A 146 -27.62 11.40 -11.29
CA GLY A 146 -27.97 10.98 -12.65
C GLY A 146 -26.84 11.17 -13.67
N GLY A 147 -25.63 11.57 -13.25
CA GLY A 147 -24.49 11.75 -14.13
C GLY A 147 -23.77 10.44 -14.48
N THR A 148 -22.79 10.55 -15.37
CA THR A 148 -21.99 9.40 -15.87
C THR A 148 -21.21 8.71 -14.76
N THR A 149 -20.64 9.47 -13.81
CA THR A 149 -19.96 8.93 -12.65
C THR A 149 -20.90 8.10 -11.76
N ALA A 150 -22.14 8.60 -11.53
CA ALA A 150 -23.13 7.85 -10.76
C ALA A 150 -23.51 6.53 -11.44
N ALA A 151 -23.65 6.52 -12.78
CA ALA A 151 -23.93 5.30 -13.52
C ALA A 151 -22.79 4.26 -13.36
N ALA A 152 -21.54 4.68 -13.48
CA ALA A 152 -20.37 3.80 -13.29
C ALA A 152 -20.29 3.26 -11.86
N LEU A 153 -20.45 4.11 -10.84
CA LEU A 153 -20.44 3.68 -9.42
C LEU A 153 -21.59 2.74 -9.10
N ASN A 154 -22.75 2.86 -9.74
CA ASN A 154 -23.84 1.89 -9.58
C ASN A 154 -23.43 0.49 -10.04
N VAL A 155 -22.69 0.35 -11.13
CA VAL A 155 -22.17 -0.96 -11.57
C VAL A 155 -21.24 -1.53 -10.52
N PHE A 156 -20.30 -0.74 -9.97
CA PHE A 156 -19.42 -1.19 -8.88
C PHE A 156 -20.20 -1.65 -7.66
N ASN A 157 -21.25 -0.91 -7.26
CA ASN A 157 -22.09 -1.26 -6.13
C ASN A 157 -22.88 -2.55 -6.38
N GLN A 158 -23.43 -2.75 -7.59
CA GLN A 158 -24.14 -3.98 -7.97
C GLN A 158 -23.23 -5.22 -7.88
N HIS A 159 -21.95 -5.06 -8.20
CA HIS A 159 -20.95 -6.12 -8.10
C HIS A 159 -20.22 -6.16 -6.76
N GLN A 160 -20.71 -5.44 -5.75
CA GLN A 160 -20.15 -5.48 -4.39
C GLN A 160 -18.66 -5.17 -4.34
N PHE A 161 -18.23 -4.14 -5.08
CA PHE A 161 -16.81 -3.78 -5.23
C PHE A 161 -16.10 -3.61 -3.88
N ASN A 162 -16.74 -2.98 -2.89
CA ASN A 162 -16.16 -2.81 -1.56
C ASN A 162 -15.87 -4.16 -0.87
N ASP A 163 -16.76 -5.14 -1.04
CA ASP A 163 -16.56 -6.48 -0.47
C ASP A 163 -15.47 -7.24 -1.20
N ILE A 164 -15.34 -7.07 -2.51
CA ILE A 164 -14.23 -7.64 -3.30
C ILE A 164 -12.89 -7.11 -2.79
N ILE A 165 -12.76 -5.80 -2.63
CA ILE A 165 -11.53 -5.19 -2.09
C ILE A 165 -11.22 -5.69 -0.68
N LYS A 166 -12.23 -5.72 0.19
CA LYS A 166 -12.08 -6.24 1.56
C LYS A 166 -11.58 -7.69 1.57
N GLN A 167 -12.19 -8.57 0.75
CA GLN A 167 -11.80 -9.97 0.64
C GLN A 167 -10.38 -10.13 0.10
N ALA A 168 -10.00 -9.35 -0.91
CA ALA A 168 -8.64 -9.36 -1.47
C ALA A 168 -7.60 -8.97 -0.42
N MET A 169 -7.85 -7.90 0.35
CA MET A 169 -6.96 -7.49 1.43
C MET A 169 -6.88 -8.54 2.55
N GLN A 170 -8.01 -9.16 2.91
CA GLN A 170 -8.03 -10.24 3.91
C GLN A 170 -7.24 -11.47 3.44
N ALA A 171 -7.34 -11.84 2.18
CA ALA A 171 -6.55 -12.94 1.60
C ALA A 171 -5.04 -12.63 1.64
N CYS A 172 -4.64 -11.38 1.36
CA CYS A 172 -3.27 -10.94 1.48
C CYS A 172 -2.76 -11.02 2.94
N VAL A 173 -3.55 -10.56 3.91
CA VAL A 173 -3.22 -10.68 5.34
C VAL A 173 -3.08 -12.15 5.75
N ALA A 174 -4.04 -12.99 5.39
CA ALA A 174 -4.00 -14.43 5.71
C ALA A 174 -2.73 -15.08 5.14
N ARG A 175 -2.38 -14.78 3.89
CA ARG A 175 -1.15 -15.30 3.28
C ARG A 175 0.11 -14.82 3.98
N SER A 176 0.15 -13.54 4.38
CA SER A 176 1.27 -12.98 5.14
C SER A 176 1.45 -13.67 6.51
N GLN A 177 0.35 -14.00 7.18
CA GLN A 177 0.35 -14.77 8.44
C GLN A 177 0.77 -16.22 8.25
N GLU A 178 0.37 -16.85 7.15
CA GLU A 178 0.82 -18.20 6.80
C GLU A 178 2.34 -18.24 6.57
N MET A 179 2.86 -17.25 5.83
CA MET A 179 4.31 -17.14 5.58
C MET A 179 5.09 -17.00 6.88
N GLU A 180 4.58 -16.26 7.85
CA GLU A 180 5.24 -16.12 9.17
C GLU A 180 5.36 -17.43 9.94
N LYS A 181 4.47 -18.40 9.69
CA LYS A 181 4.52 -19.72 10.29
C LYS A 181 5.47 -20.70 9.57
N LEU A 182 5.88 -20.36 8.34
CA LEU A 182 6.76 -21.21 7.53
C LEU A 182 8.25 -20.95 7.81
N PHE A 183 8.57 -19.80 8.37
CA PHE A 183 9.94 -19.36 8.66
C PHE A 183 10.17 -19.19 10.15
#